data_7540290ba3bacf387b745320085e779f
#
_entry.id   7540290ba3bacf387b745320085e779f
#
_cell.length_a   1.000
_cell.length_b   1.000
_cell.length_c   1.000
_cell.angle_alpha   90.00
_cell.angle_beta   90.00
_cell.angle_gamma   90.00
#
_symmetry.space_group_name_H-M   'P 1'
#
loop_
_entity.id
_entity.type
_entity.pdbx_description
1 polymer ?
#
loop_
_entity_poly.entity_id
_entity_poly.type
_entity_poly.pdbx_seq_one_letter_code
_entity_poly.pdbx_strand_id
1 'polypeptide(L)'
;LKLKKPDKIFYFAGQSSPVISFKRGKETLLSNFKGCENFLLSLKRNNLRCKFINASSSEIFAGSSKKINISSKKSPISPYGKAKYLSYKLTKNYREYNQINSYNAVIFNTESLYRDKNYLIPKICMAAINAYKYGTITAFGNLNISREWNWCEEQIEYLLKFSNKKPQDFLLSNGKCYSAREMLVYAFNFFDLDYKKFVKKSSNFVRVKDFKLKSSNYNACLKRNRINRVSKVYGKKLVIKLIKYYLKN
;
A
#
# COMPACT_ATOMS: atom_id res chain seq x y z
N LEU A 1 21.55 16.74 -1.13
CA LEU A 1 21.69 15.97 -2.39
C LEU A 1 23.04 16.26 -3.06
N LYS A 2 23.48 17.50 -3.19
CA LYS A 2 24.78 17.86 -3.80
C LYS A 2 25.96 17.08 -3.22
N LEU A 3 26.05 16.99 -1.88
CA LEU A 3 27.15 16.34 -1.18
C LEU A 3 27.19 14.81 -1.37
N LYS A 4 26.02 14.18 -1.37
CA LYS A 4 25.90 12.71 -1.39
C LYS A 4 25.77 12.10 -2.79
N LYS A 5 25.36 12.89 -3.80
CA LYS A 5 25.15 12.49 -5.20
C LYS A 5 24.59 11.06 -5.36
N PRO A 6 23.41 10.75 -4.78
CA PRO A 6 22.87 9.39 -4.79
C PRO A 6 22.49 8.95 -6.21
N ASP A 7 22.63 7.67 -6.54
CA ASP A 7 22.15 7.10 -7.82
C ASP A 7 20.63 6.96 -7.85
N LYS A 8 20.02 6.68 -6.69
CA LYS A 8 18.57 6.49 -6.54
C LYS A 8 18.07 7.11 -5.25
N ILE A 9 16.88 7.71 -5.34
CA ILE A 9 16.11 8.22 -4.21
C ILE A 9 14.77 7.50 -4.19
N PHE A 10 14.50 6.77 -3.11
CA PHE A 10 13.20 6.18 -2.83
C PHE A 10 12.45 7.08 -1.86
N TYR A 11 11.47 7.84 -2.37
CA TYR A 11 10.72 8.79 -1.57
C TYR A 11 9.50 8.13 -0.93
N PHE A 12 9.67 7.63 0.30
CA PHE A 12 8.61 7.06 1.14
C PHE A 12 8.11 8.02 2.23
N ALA A 13 8.75 9.16 2.40
CA ALA A 13 8.42 10.12 3.45
C ALA A 13 6.98 10.64 3.32
N GLY A 14 6.31 10.73 4.46
CA GLY A 14 4.98 11.31 4.55
C GLY A 14 4.01 10.51 5.43
N GLN A 15 2.98 11.21 5.88
CA GLN A 15 1.86 10.61 6.60
C GLN A 15 1.18 9.56 5.70
N SER A 16 0.94 8.34 6.21
CA SER A 16 0.53 7.17 5.40
C SER A 16 -0.90 6.67 5.65
N SER A 17 -1.64 7.26 6.58
CA SER A 17 -2.98 6.81 6.94
C SER A 17 -4.07 7.65 6.27
N PRO A 18 -4.93 7.04 5.41
CA PRO A 18 -6.10 7.74 4.87
C PRO A 18 -7.04 8.26 5.96
N VAL A 19 -7.21 7.53 7.07
CA VAL A 19 -8.09 7.91 8.19
C VAL A 19 -7.54 9.15 8.90
N ILE A 20 -6.27 9.14 9.27
CA ILE A 20 -5.61 10.27 9.95
C ILE A 20 -5.62 11.52 9.07
N SER A 21 -5.54 11.35 7.74
CA SER A 21 -5.51 12.47 6.80
C SER A 21 -6.74 13.38 6.84
N PHE A 22 -7.90 12.88 7.29
CA PHE A 22 -9.09 13.73 7.49
C PHE A 22 -8.92 14.71 8.65
N LYS A 23 -8.15 14.33 9.69
CA LYS A 23 -7.84 15.21 10.85
C LYS A 23 -6.58 16.04 10.61
N ARG A 24 -5.60 15.53 9.84
CA ARG A 24 -4.29 16.15 9.60
C ARG A 24 -4.04 16.43 8.12
N GLY A 25 -5.02 17.04 7.44
CA GLY A 25 -4.97 17.30 5.99
C GLY A 25 -3.78 18.16 5.56
N LYS A 26 -3.49 19.25 6.29
CA LYS A 26 -2.35 20.14 6.03
C LYS A 26 -1.02 19.42 6.13
N GLU A 27 -0.78 18.69 7.22
CA GLU A 27 0.43 17.88 7.42
C GLU A 27 0.58 16.81 6.34
N THR A 28 -0.53 16.15 5.99
CA THR A 28 -0.58 15.15 4.93
C THR A 28 -0.16 15.73 3.57
N LEU A 29 -0.65 16.92 3.24
CA LEU A 29 -0.29 17.61 1.99
C LEU A 29 1.18 18.02 1.99
N LEU A 30 1.65 18.63 3.07
CA LEU A 30 3.04 19.08 3.20
C LEU A 30 4.02 17.91 3.08
N SER A 31 3.81 16.83 3.82
CA SER A 31 4.73 15.70 3.83
C SER A 31 4.68 14.89 2.52
N ASN A 32 3.50 14.66 1.94
CA ASN A 32 3.38 13.82 0.74
C ASN A 32 3.59 14.57 -0.57
N PHE A 33 3.16 15.82 -0.67
CA PHE A 33 3.24 16.60 -1.92
C PHE A 33 4.41 17.60 -1.90
N LYS A 34 4.47 18.52 -0.92
CA LYS A 34 5.53 19.54 -0.87
C LYS A 34 6.91 18.93 -0.67
N GLY A 35 7.03 17.88 0.15
CA GLY A 35 8.28 17.14 0.29
C GLY A 35 8.74 16.53 -1.03
N CYS A 36 7.84 15.90 -1.79
CA CYS A 36 8.13 15.37 -3.12
C CYS A 36 8.56 16.49 -4.08
N GLU A 37 7.86 17.62 -4.10
CA GLU A 37 8.17 18.78 -4.92
C GLU A 37 9.58 19.31 -4.63
N ASN A 38 9.95 19.45 -3.37
CA ASN A 38 11.27 19.93 -2.96
C ASN A 38 12.41 19.05 -3.49
N PHE A 39 12.23 17.71 -3.45
CA PHE A 39 13.21 16.78 -4.03
C PHE A 39 13.33 16.96 -5.54
N LEU A 40 12.22 17.00 -6.28
CA LEU A 40 12.21 17.15 -7.74
C LEU A 40 12.79 18.50 -8.17
N LEU A 41 12.44 19.59 -7.50
CA LEU A 41 13.04 20.90 -7.70
C LEU A 41 14.54 20.90 -7.45
N SER A 42 15.00 20.24 -6.37
CA SER A 42 16.42 20.14 -6.05
C SER A 42 17.19 19.36 -7.12
N LEU A 43 16.63 18.25 -7.62
CA LEU A 43 17.23 17.49 -8.72
C LEU A 43 17.37 18.33 -9.97
N LYS A 44 16.32 19.06 -10.36
CA LYS A 44 16.31 19.95 -11.52
C LYS A 44 17.33 21.08 -11.37
N ARG A 45 17.26 21.86 -10.28
CA ARG A 45 18.13 23.03 -10.03
C ARG A 45 19.61 22.68 -9.97
N ASN A 46 19.95 21.50 -9.52
CA ASN A 46 21.33 21.05 -9.37
C ASN A 46 21.79 20.13 -10.51
N ASN A 47 20.98 19.94 -11.55
CA ASN A 47 21.25 19.07 -12.69
C ASN A 47 21.76 17.67 -12.27
N LEU A 48 21.13 17.09 -11.25
CA LEU A 48 21.56 15.80 -10.69
C LEU A 48 20.99 14.63 -11.50
N ARG A 49 21.86 13.81 -12.04
CA ARG A 49 21.50 12.55 -12.73
C ARG A 49 21.21 11.46 -11.68
N CYS A 50 20.01 11.49 -11.11
CA CYS A 50 19.55 10.55 -10.08
C CYS A 50 18.18 9.98 -10.47
N LYS A 51 17.93 8.72 -10.18
CA LYS A 51 16.60 8.13 -10.33
C LYS A 51 15.75 8.49 -9.11
N PHE A 52 14.62 9.15 -9.33
CA PHE A 52 13.69 9.50 -8.27
C PHE A 52 12.46 8.60 -8.32
N ILE A 53 12.24 7.79 -7.28
CA ILE A 53 11.14 6.84 -7.19
C ILE A 53 10.15 7.35 -6.14
N ASN A 54 9.02 7.89 -6.59
CA ASN A 54 7.93 8.36 -5.74
C ASN A 54 7.06 7.17 -5.30
N ALA A 55 6.95 6.94 -3.98
CA ALA A 55 6.00 6.02 -3.41
C ALA A 55 4.58 6.61 -3.47
N SER A 56 3.88 6.35 -4.58
CA SER A 56 2.47 6.65 -4.74
C SER A 56 1.61 5.57 -4.05
N SER A 57 0.29 5.63 -4.16
CA SER A 57 -0.61 4.73 -3.45
C SER A 57 -1.79 4.32 -4.31
N SER A 58 -2.32 3.10 -4.11
CA SER A 58 -3.60 2.65 -4.69
C SER A 58 -4.79 3.54 -4.30
N GLU A 59 -4.69 4.33 -3.22
CA GLU A 59 -5.69 5.32 -2.81
C GLU A 59 -5.95 6.43 -3.86
N ILE A 60 -5.07 6.60 -4.85
CA ILE A 60 -5.34 7.48 -6.00
C ILE A 60 -6.47 6.95 -6.89
N PHE A 61 -6.82 5.66 -6.78
CA PHE A 61 -7.91 5.00 -7.51
C PHE A 61 -9.12 4.69 -6.63
N ALA A 62 -9.20 5.21 -5.42
CA ALA A 62 -10.21 4.84 -4.42
C ALA A 62 -11.67 4.92 -4.92
N GLY A 63 -11.99 5.88 -5.78
CA GLY A 63 -13.32 6.03 -6.40
C GLY A 63 -13.53 5.19 -7.67
N SER A 64 -12.62 4.29 -8.05
CA SER A 64 -12.76 3.47 -9.25
C SER A 64 -13.65 2.26 -9.02
N SER A 65 -14.57 2.00 -9.95
CA SER A 65 -15.45 0.82 -9.95
C SER A 65 -14.94 -0.34 -10.81
N LYS A 66 -13.88 -0.14 -11.60
CA LYS A 66 -13.32 -1.11 -12.56
C LYS A 66 -12.02 -1.73 -12.05
N LYS A 67 -11.59 -2.83 -12.68
CA LYS A 67 -10.28 -3.42 -12.45
C LYS A 67 -9.19 -2.39 -12.77
N ILE A 68 -8.25 -2.20 -11.84
CA ILE A 68 -7.27 -1.11 -11.88
C ILE A 68 -6.10 -1.49 -12.78
N ASN A 69 -5.74 -0.61 -13.69
CA ASN A 69 -4.46 -0.61 -14.40
C ASN A 69 -3.81 0.77 -14.28
N ILE A 70 -2.58 0.91 -14.75
CA ILE A 70 -1.85 2.17 -14.58
C ILE A 70 -2.49 3.35 -15.34
N SER A 71 -3.20 3.08 -16.42
CA SER A 71 -3.93 4.10 -17.21
C SER A 71 -5.33 4.39 -16.67
N SER A 72 -5.86 3.62 -15.70
CA SER A 72 -7.16 3.87 -15.11
C SER A 72 -7.28 5.31 -14.60
N LYS A 73 -8.50 5.89 -14.69
CA LYS A 73 -8.80 7.22 -14.15
C LYS A 73 -8.49 7.27 -12.65
N LYS A 74 -7.74 8.29 -12.23
CA LYS A 74 -7.44 8.54 -10.82
C LYS A 74 -8.60 9.31 -10.20
N SER A 75 -9.13 8.79 -9.10
CA SER A 75 -10.29 9.34 -8.39
C SER A 75 -10.10 9.22 -6.88
N PRO A 76 -9.15 10.01 -6.31
CA PRO A 76 -8.87 9.96 -4.87
C PRO A 76 -10.03 10.55 -4.07
N ILE A 77 -10.42 9.91 -2.96
CA ILE A 77 -11.53 10.34 -2.09
C ILE A 77 -11.08 10.88 -0.73
N SER A 78 -9.88 10.54 -0.28
CA SER A 78 -9.31 11.02 1.00
C SER A 78 -8.29 12.15 0.78
N PRO A 79 -8.02 13.02 1.77
CA PRO A 79 -6.94 13.99 1.70
C PRO A 79 -5.57 13.33 1.42
N TYR A 80 -5.32 12.16 2.00
CA TYR A 80 -4.14 11.35 1.68
C TYR A 80 -4.08 10.94 0.21
N GLY A 81 -5.17 10.38 -0.32
CA GLY A 81 -5.25 9.99 -1.73
C GLY A 81 -5.05 11.18 -2.67
N LYS A 82 -5.62 12.37 -2.32
CA LYS A 82 -5.43 13.62 -3.08
C LYS A 82 -3.96 14.06 -3.06
N ALA A 83 -3.30 14.06 -1.89
CA ALA A 83 -1.88 14.43 -1.79
C ALA A 83 -0.98 13.47 -2.58
N LYS A 84 -1.23 12.15 -2.51
CA LYS A 84 -0.54 11.14 -3.33
C LYS A 84 -0.80 11.30 -4.83
N TYR A 85 -1.99 11.73 -5.23
CA TYR A 85 -2.28 12.01 -6.63
C TYR A 85 -1.59 13.27 -7.13
N LEU A 86 -1.48 14.31 -6.32
CA LEU A 86 -0.71 15.51 -6.66
C LEU A 86 0.77 15.18 -6.85
N SER A 87 1.39 14.46 -5.93
CA SER A 87 2.79 14.02 -6.08
C SER A 87 2.99 13.09 -7.28
N TYR A 88 2.01 12.20 -7.56
CA TYR A 88 2.01 11.36 -8.76
C TYR A 88 2.04 12.20 -10.04
N LYS A 89 1.15 13.19 -10.18
CA LYS A 89 1.11 14.08 -11.34
C LYS A 89 2.42 14.87 -11.49
N LEU A 90 2.89 15.43 -10.40
CA LEU A 90 4.13 16.19 -10.37
C LEU A 90 5.32 15.36 -10.84
N THR A 91 5.50 14.15 -10.28
CA THR A 91 6.56 13.21 -10.68
C THR A 91 6.49 12.88 -12.17
N LYS A 92 5.26 12.63 -12.69
CA LYS A 92 5.05 12.38 -14.11
C LYS A 92 5.43 13.57 -14.96
N ASN A 93 5.02 14.80 -14.60
CA ASN A 93 5.36 16.03 -15.31
C ASN A 93 6.87 16.29 -15.36
N TYR A 94 7.57 16.06 -14.24
CA TYR A 94 9.04 16.21 -14.21
C TYR A 94 9.74 15.20 -15.12
N ARG A 95 9.21 14.00 -15.27
CA ARG A 95 9.71 13.03 -16.26
C ARG A 95 9.49 13.47 -17.69
N GLU A 96 8.29 13.96 -18.00
CA GLU A 96 7.87 14.25 -19.38
C GLU A 96 8.41 15.60 -19.90
N TYR A 97 8.47 16.61 -19.05
CA TYR A 97 8.82 17.99 -19.47
C TYR A 97 10.18 18.47 -18.95
N ASN A 98 10.76 17.84 -17.94
CA ASN A 98 12.02 18.28 -17.35
C ASN A 98 13.12 17.21 -17.43
N GLN A 99 12.91 16.10 -18.14
CA GLN A 99 13.86 15.03 -18.36
C GLN A 99 14.44 14.42 -17.07
N ILE A 100 13.74 14.53 -15.95
CA ILE A 100 14.14 13.89 -14.69
C ILE A 100 13.82 12.40 -14.76
N ASN A 101 14.78 11.53 -14.44
CA ASN A 101 14.61 10.09 -14.35
C ASN A 101 13.70 9.74 -13.16
N SER A 102 12.39 9.97 -13.29
CA SER A 102 11.42 9.80 -12.21
C SER A 102 10.39 8.72 -12.49
N TYR A 103 9.97 8.05 -11.41
CA TYR A 103 9.08 6.89 -11.43
C TYR A 103 7.95 7.10 -10.42
N ASN A 104 6.75 6.62 -10.74
CA ASN A 104 5.69 6.46 -9.75
C ASN A 104 5.46 4.98 -9.46
N ALA A 105 5.81 4.54 -8.27
CA ALA A 105 5.47 3.23 -7.73
C ALA A 105 4.10 3.31 -7.05
N VAL A 106 3.04 2.83 -7.70
CA VAL A 106 1.70 2.80 -7.11
C VAL A 106 1.56 1.58 -6.23
N ILE A 107 1.74 1.79 -4.92
CA ILE A 107 1.80 0.75 -3.92
C ILE A 107 0.40 0.41 -3.42
N PHE A 108 0.03 -0.87 -3.47
CA PHE A 108 -1.16 -1.42 -2.83
C PHE A 108 -0.88 -1.76 -1.38
N ASN A 109 -1.91 -2.16 -0.61
CA ASN A 109 -1.73 -2.41 0.82
C ASN A 109 -0.55 -3.35 1.08
N THR A 110 0.33 -2.95 1.99
CA THR A 110 1.57 -3.67 2.31
C THR A 110 1.54 -4.15 3.74
N GLU A 111 1.89 -5.39 3.95
CA GLU A 111 2.02 -6.02 5.25
C GLU A 111 3.44 -6.53 5.47
N SER A 112 3.90 -6.49 6.72
CA SER A 112 5.21 -6.98 7.14
C SER A 112 5.18 -7.45 8.58
N LEU A 113 6.27 -8.06 9.05
CA LEU A 113 6.44 -8.44 10.46
C LEU A 113 6.46 -7.21 11.39
N TYR A 114 6.86 -6.06 10.89
CA TYR A 114 7.01 -4.79 11.63
C TYR A 114 5.77 -3.89 11.53
N ARG A 115 4.69 -4.34 10.88
CA ARG A 115 3.45 -3.57 10.78
C ARG A 115 2.81 -3.41 12.15
N ASP A 116 2.40 -2.19 12.49
CA ASP A 116 1.71 -1.90 13.76
C ASP A 116 0.47 -2.80 13.93
N LYS A 117 0.33 -3.39 15.12
CA LYS A 117 -0.73 -4.36 15.47
C LYS A 117 -2.15 -3.78 15.41
N ASN A 118 -2.30 -2.45 15.37
CA ASN A 118 -3.59 -1.77 15.19
C ASN A 118 -4.09 -1.76 13.73
N TYR A 119 -3.24 -2.07 12.74
CA TYR A 119 -3.69 -2.23 11.37
C TYR A 119 -4.49 -3.52 11.19
N LEU A 120 -5.34 -3.55 10.15
CA LEU A 120 -6.38 -4.57 10.01
C LEU A 120 -5.83 -6.00 9.99
N ILE A 121 -4.83 -6.32 9.19
CA ILE A 121 -4.35 -7.70 9.06
C ILE A 121 -3.59 -8.16 10.32
N PRO A 122 -2.63 -7.40 10.87
CA PRO A 122 -2.05 -7.70 12.18
C PRO A 122 -3.11 -7.86 13.28
N LYS A 123 -4.10 -6.95 13.35
CA LYS A 123 -5.22 -7.03 14.31
C LYS A 123 -6.02 -8.32 14.15
N ILE A 124 -6.29 -8.77 12.91
CA ILE A 124 -6.96 -10.04 12.64
C ILE A 124 -6.13 -11.22 13.18
N CYS A 125 -4.83 -11.23 12.92
CA CYS A 125 -3.93 -12.29 13.41
C CYS A 125 -3.89 -12.33 14.95
N MET A 126 -3.76 -11.16 15.58
CA MET A 126 -3.76 -11.04 17.05
C MET A 126 -5.10 -11.45 17.67
N ALA A 127 -6.22 -11.12 17.01
CA ALA A 127 -7.56 -11.54 17.47
C ALA A 127 -7.69 -13.07 17.49
N ALA A 128 -7.20 -13.76 16.46
CA ALA A 128 -7.22 -15.23 16.43
C ALA A 128 -6.31 -15.84 17.49
N ILE A 129 -5.11 -15.28 17.70
CA ILE A 129 -4.20 -15.73 18.77
C ILE A 129 -4.82 -15.52 20.16
N ASN A 130 -5.42 -14.36 20.41
CA ASN A 130 -6.03 -14.04 21.71
C ASN A 130 -7.30 -14.86 21.95
N ALA A 131 -8.08 -15.15 20.91
CA ALA A 131 -9.22 -16.05 20.98
C ALA A 131 -8.78 -17.46 21.38
N TYR A 132 -7.72 -17.98 20.75
CA TYR A 132 -7.15 -19.30 21.05
C TYR A 132 -6.60 -19.39 22.47
N LYS A 133 -5.80 -18.38 22.90
CA LYS A 133 -5.14 -18.42 24.22
C LYS A 133 -6.06 -18.07 25.39
N TYR A 134 -7.00 -17.14 25.18
CA TYR A 134 -7.73 -16.48 26.28
C TYR A 134 -9.24 -16.40 26.07
N GLY A 135 -9.78 -16.96 24.99
CA GLY A 135 -11.22 -16.84 24.66
C GLY A 135 -11.69 -15.41 24.35
N THR A 136 -10.78 -14.49 24.04
CA THR A 136 -11.07 -13.05 23.94
C THR A 136 -11.91 -12.71 22.71
N ILE A 137 -12.97 -11.90 22.91
CA ILE A 137 -13.80 -11.36 21.83
C ILE A 137 -13.21 -10.03 21.35
N THR A 138 -12.94 -9.91 20.04
CA THR A 138 -12.39 -8.70 19.43
C THR A 138 -13.41 -7.97 18.56
N ALA A 139 -13.45 -6.63 18.69
CA ALA A 139 -14.36 -5.79 17.91
C ALA A 139 -13.72 -5.36 16.56
N PHE A 140 -14.49 -5.48 15.47
CA PHE A 140 -14.11 -5.06 14.12
C PHE A 140 -15.18 -4.16 13.49
N GLY A 141 -14.76 -3.30 12.55
CA GLY A 141 -15.66 -2.52 11.72
C GLY A 141 -16.23 -3.31 10.54
N ASN A 142 -16.24 -2.69 9.37
CA ASN A 142 -16.78 -3.30 8.15
C ASN A 142 -15.88 -4.45 7.64
N LEU A 143 -16.36 -5.68 7.73
CA LEU A 143 -15.65 -6.88 7.27
C LEU A 143 -15.78 -7.15 5.76
N ASN A 144 -16.64 -6.41 5.07
CA ASN A 144 -16.88 -6.58 3.63
C ASN A 144 -15.89 -5.76 2.77
N ILE A 145 -14.99 -4.99 3.39
CA ILE A 145 -13.92 -4.32 2.66
C ILE A 145 -12.99 -5.33 2.02
N SER A 146 -12.63 -5.08 0.78
CA SER A 146 -11.71 -5.94 0.04
C SER A 146 -10.48 -5.14 -0.41
N ARG A 147 -9.31 -5.72 -0.25
CA ARG A 147 -8.02 -5.11 -0.64
C ARG A 147 -7.07 -6.17 -1.20
N GLU A 148 -6.07 -5.72 -1.93
CA GLU A 148 -4.89 -6.52 -2.23
C GLU A 148 -3.87 -6.30 -1.12
N TRP A 149 -3.74 -7.25 -0.20
CA TRP A 149 -2.68 -7.24 0.81
C TRP A 149 -1.46 -7.97 0.29
N ASN A 150 -0.33 -7.28 0.31
CA ASN A 150 0.93 -7.70 -0.28
C ASN A 150 1.99 -7.85 0.80
N TRP A 151 2.95 -8.73 0.56
CA TRP A 151 4.10 -8.90 1.42
C TRP A 151 5.19 -7.87 1.08
N CYS A 152 5.70 -7.14 2.09
CA CYS A 152 6.60 -6.00 1.91
C CYS A 152 7.86 -6.38 1.14
N GLU A 153 8.52 -7.47 1.53
CA GLU A 153 9.78 -7.92 0.91
C GLU A 153 9.61 -8.17 -0.59
N GLU A 154 8.50 -8.83 -0.98
CA GLU A 154 8.18 -9.05 -2.39
C GLU A 154 7.91 -7.75 -3.15
N GLN A 155 7.24 -6.77 -2.51
CA GLN A 155 7.03 -5.47 -3.13
C GLN A 155 8.35 -4.70 -3.31
N ILE A 156 9.27 -4.77 -2.35
CA ILE A 156 10.60 -4.15 -2.46
C ILE A 156 11.40 -4.80 -3.60
N GLU A 157 11.36 -6.12 -3.73
CA GLU A 157 12.01 -6.81 -4.85
C GLU A 157 11.47 -6.30 -6.21
N TYR A 158 10.16 -6.16 -6.36
CA TYR A 158 9.56 -5.57 -7.56
C TYR A 158 9.95 -4.10 -7.76
N LEU A 159 9.94 -3.31 -6.70
CA LEU A 159 10.35 -1.91 -6.74
C LEU A 159 11.77 -1.75 -7.30
N LEU A 160 12.70 -2.57 -6.83
CA LEU A 160 14.08 -2.59 -7.30
C LEU A 160 14.16 -3.01 -8.79
N LYS A 161 13.44 -4.07 -9.20
CA LYS A 161 13.39 -4.50 -10.60
C LYS A 161 12.84 -3.41 -11.52
N PHE A 162 11.75 -2.73 -11.12
CA PHE A 162 11.18 -1.63 -11.90
C PHE A 162 12.08 -0.40 -11.94
N SER A 163 12.79 -0.07 -10.85
CA SER A 163 13.71 1.05 -10.81
C SER A 163 14.93 0.90 -11.76
N ASN A 164 15.17 -0.31 -12.24
CA ASN A 164 16.20 -0.60 -13.26
C ASN A 164 15.70 -0.54 -14.72
N LYS A 165 14.38 -0.39 -14.91
CA LYS A 165 13.79 -0.17 -16.25
C LYS A 165 13.83 1.32 -16.63
N LYS A 166 13.35 1.65 -17.83
CA LYS A 166 13.14 3.06 -18.24
C LYS A 166 12.15 3.76 -17.29
N PRO A 167 12.31 5.07 -17.04
CA PRO A 167 11.39 5.85 -16.21
C PRO A 167 9.93 5.67 -16.60
N GLN A 168 9.07 5.31 -15.63
CA GLN A 168 7.67 4.99 -15.86
C GLN A 168 6.83 5.00 -14.60
N ASP A 169 5.51 4.91 -14.78
CA ASP A 169 4.57 4.60 -13.71
C ASP A 169 4.27 3.10 -13.72
N PHE A 170 4.21 2.48 -12.53
CA PHE A 170 3.95 1.05 -12.41
C PHE A 170 3.17 0.70 -11.13
N LEU A 171 2.50 -0.46 -11.15
CA LEU A 171 1.77 -0.97 -10.00
C LEU A 171 2.68 -1.89 -9.17
N LEU A 172 2.62 -1.76 -7.84
CA LEU A 172 3.19 -2.72 -6.88
C LEU A 172 2.04 -3.41 -6.15
N SER A 173 1.70 -4.61 -6.60
CA SER A 173 0.54 -5.36 -6.13
C SER A 173 0.70 -6.86 -6.41
N ASN A 174 -0.31 -7.68 -6.08
CA ASN A 174 -0.30 -9.11 -6.40
C ASN A 174 -1.45 -9.54 -7.33
N GLY A 175 -2.37 -8.64 -7.65
CA GLY A 175 -3.54 -8.91 -8.50
C GLY A 175 -4.62 -9.77 -7.83
N LYS A 176 -4.54 -10.02 -6.52
CA LYS A 176 -5.49 -10.83 -5.75
C LYS A 176 -6.12 -10.03 -4.62
N CYS A 177 -7.43 -9.86 -4.68
CA CYS A 177 -8.22 -9.12 -3.70
C CYS A 177 -8.88 -10.10 -2.73
N TYR A 178 -8.80 -9.82 -1.45
CA TYR A 178 -9.45 -10.57 -0.38
C TYR A 178 -10.30 -9.62 0.48
N SER A 179 -11.42 -10.11 0.98
CA SER A 179 -12.19 -9.37 2.00
C SER A 179 -11.56 -9.53 3.37
N ALA A 180 -11.86 -8.58 4.28
CA ALA A 180 -11.45 -8.71 5.67
C ALA A 180 -12.04 -9.97 6.32
N ARG A 181 -13.25 -10.37 5.90
CA ARG A 181 -13.91 -11.60 6.33
C ARG A 181 -13.12 -12.86 5.94
N GLU A 182 -12.66 -12.95 4.68
CA GLU A 182 -11.83 -14.08 4.25
C GLU A 182 -10.52 -14.16 5.05
N MET A 183 -9.91 -13.01 5.35
CA MET A 183 -8.68 -12.97 6.14
C MET A 183 -8.94 -13.41 7.60
N LEU A 184 -10.09 -13.07 8.19
CA LEU A 184 -10.55 -13.61 9.49
C LEU A 184 -10.70 -15.12 9.44
N VAL A 185 -11.42 -15.64 8.44
CA VAL A 185 -11.58 -17.11 8.26
C VAL A 185 -10.23 -17.79 8.22
N TYR A 186 -9.27 -17.26 7.44
CA TYR A 186 -7.93 -17.86 7.37
C TYR A 186 -7.18 -17.82 8.70
N ALA A 187 -7.34 -16.75 9.50
CA ALA A 187 -6.67 -16.61 10.78
C ALA A 187 -7.24 -17.55 11.85
N PHE A 188 -8.56 -17.62 11.94
CA PHE A 188 -9.23 -18.44 12.95
C PHE A 188 -9.16 -19.95 12.63
N ASN A 189 -9.25 -20.31 11.34
CA ASN A 189 -9.05 -21.71 10.92
C ASN A 189 -7.62 -22.22 11.16
N PHE A 190 -6.64 -21.37 11.39
CA PHE A 190 -5.31 -21.80 11.81
C PHE A 190 -5.31 -22.44 13.19
N PHE A 191 -6.30 -22.12 14.03
CA PHE A 191 -6.50 -22.63 15.38
C PHE A 191 -7.78 -23.49 15.50
N ASP A 192 -8.38 -23.90 14.39
CA ASP A 192 -9.65 -24.66 14.33
C ASP A 192 -10.81 -23.95 15.06
N LEU A 193 -10.82 -22.60 15.04
CA LEU A 193 -11.85 -21.77 15.68
C LEU A 193 -12.83 -21.18 14.66
N ASP A 194 -14.13 -21.12 15.03
CA ASP A 194 -15.11 -20.29 14.31
C ASP A 194 -15.01 -18.83 14.76
N TYR A 195 -14.55 -17.96 13.85
CA TYR A 195 -14.40 -16.52 14.13
C TYR A 195 -15.68 -15.84 14.60
N LYS A 196 -16.88 -16.36 14.22
CA LYS A 196 -18.17 -15.77 14.60
C LYS A 196 -18.39 -15.75 16.11
N LYS A 197 -17.78 -16.68 16.85
CA LYS A 197 -17.85 -16.75 18.32
C LYS A 197 -16.99 -15.70 19.01
N PHE A 198 -15.94 -15.19 18.33
CA PHE A 198 -14.91 -14.32 18.93
C PHE A 198 -14.80 -12.94 18.28
N VAL A 199 -15.68 -12.63 17.32
CA VAL A 199 -15.66 -11.36 16.61
C VAL A 199 -17.01 -10.67 16.72
N LYS A 200 -17.00 -9.44 17.27
CA LYS A 200 -18.18 -8.58 17.31
C LYS A 200 -18.05 -7.38 16.39
N LYS A 201 -19.16 -6.92 15.83
CA LYS A 201 -19.23 -5.70 15.03
C LYS A 201 -19.20 -4.46 15.92
N SER A 202 -18.47 -3.43 15.49
CA SER A 202 -18.42 -2.13 16.18
C SER A 202 -18.50 -0.99 15.18
N SER A 203 -19.33 0.01 15.47
CA SER A 203 -19.43 1.25 14.69
C SER A 203 -18.21 2.16 14.82
N ASN A 204 -17.46 2.05 15.92
CA ASN A 204 -16.29 2.89 16.20
C ASN A 204 -15.14 2.73 15.19
N PHE A 205 -15.15 1.66 14.40
CA PHE A 205 -14.11 1.36 13.39
C PHE A 205 -14.60 1.55 11.94
N VAL A 206 -15.77 2.20 11.74
CA VAL A 206 -16.30 2.46 10.41
C VAL A 206 -15.62 3.69 9.81
N ARG A 207 -15.05 3.57 8.61
CA ARG A 207 -14.52 4.73 7.87
C ARG A 207 -15.69 5.57 7.35
N VAL A 208 -15.54 6.90 7.38
CA VAL A 208 -16.54 7.86 6.87
C VAL A 208 -16.89 7.60 5.40
N LYS A 209 -15.93 7.16 4.60
CA LYS A 209 -16.13 6.68 3.22
C LYS A 209 -15.28 5.45 3.02
N ASP A 210 -15.91 4.28 3.11
CA ASP A 210 -15.26 3.02 2.75
C ASP A 210 -15.58 2.70 1.30
N PHE A 211 -14.61 2.18 0.58
CA PHE A 211 -14.76 1.81 -0.82
C PHE A 211 -14.24 0.41 -1.06
N LYS A 212 -14.84 -0.28 -2.00
CA LYS A 212 -14.41 -1.61 -2.44
C LYS A 212 -13.36 -1.45 -3.53
N LEU A 213 -12.10 -1.56 -3.17
CA LEU A 213 -11.02 -1.55 -4.16
C LEU A 213 -11.11 -2.80 -5.03
N LYS A 214 -11.13 -2.61 -6.35
CA LYS A 214 -11.05 -3.71 -7.31
C LYS A 214 -9.61 -4.20 -7.43
N SER A 215 -9.45 -5.47 -7.81
CA SER A 215 -8.12 -6.03 -8.05
C SER A 215 -7.39 -5.29 -9.18
N SER A 216 -6.08 -5.28 -9.11
CA SER A 216 -5.23 -4.68 -10.14
C SER A 216 -5.01 -5.62 -11.33
N ASN A 217 -4.72 -5.05 -12.49
CA ASN A 217 -4.22 -5.78 -13.66
C ASN A 217 -2.69 -5.90 -13.62
N TYR A 218 -2.18 -6.39 -12.50
CA TYR A 218 -0.75 -6.44 -12.21
C TYR A 218 0.03 -7.34 -13.18
N ASN A 219 -0.55 -8.49 -13.57
CA ASN A 219 0.08 -9.41 -14.52
C ASN A 219 0.38 -8.73 -15.86
N ALA A 220 -0.50 -7.86 -16.37
CA ALA A 220 -0.24 -7.11 -17.60
C ALA A 220 0.93 -6.12 -17.41
N CYS A 221 1.05 -5.50 -16.23
CA CYS A 221 2.17 -4.64 -15.89
C CYS A 221 3.50 -5.42 -15.88
N LEU A 222 3.54 -6.60 -15.27
CA LEU A 222 4.71 -7.47 -15.26
C LEU A 222 5.11 -7.93 -16.67
N LYS A 223 4.15 -8.44 -17.45
CA LYS A 223 4.36 -8.92 -18.84
C LYS A 223 4.97 -7.81 -19.71
N ARG A 224 4.39 -6.61 -19.68
CA ARG A 224 4.90 -5.45 -20.44
C ARG A 224 6.35 -5.10 -20.09
N ASN A 225 6.76 -5.29 -18.85
CA ASN A 225 8.10 -4.97 -18.38
C ASN A 225 9.06 -6.17 -18.39
N ARG A 226 8.64 -7.34 -18.88
CA ARG A 226 9.42 -8.58 -18.88
C ARG A 226 9.97 -8.89 -17.50
N ILE A 227 9.10 -8.84 -16.48
CA ILE A 227 9.44 -9.14 -15.08
C ILE A 227 8.69 -10.42 -14.69
N ASN A 228 9.43 -11.43 -14.25
CA ASN A 228 8.85 -12.67 -13.74
C ASN A 228 8.11 -12.42 -12.43
N ARG A 229 6.99 -13.12 -12.23
CA ARG A 229 6.19 -13.02 -11.03
C ARG A 229 6.94 -13.59 -9.83
N VAL A 230 7.07 -12.79 -8.77
CA VAL A 230 7.71 -13.18 -7.49
C VAL A 230 6.65 -13.39 -6.40
N SER A 231 5.52 -12.67 -6.48
CA SER A 231 4.51 -12.65 -5.41
C SER A 231 3.95 -14.05 -5.11
N LYS A 232 4.25 -14.56 -3.92
CA LYS A 232 3.85 -15.88 -3.39
C LYS A 232 3.12 -15.78 -2.05
N VAL A 233 3.33 -14.66 -1.31
CA VAL A 233 2.83 -14.45 0.06
C VAL A 233 1.64 -13.47 0.04
N TYR A 234 0.42 -14.01 -0.03
CA TYR A 234 -0.85 -13.28 0.03
C TYR A 234 -1.96 -14.20 0.55
N GLY A 235 -3.13 -13.64 0.91
CA GLY A 235 -4.27 -14.39 1.41
C GLY A 235 -3.90 -15.27 2.62
N LYS A 236 -4.26 -16.55 2.57
CA LYS A 236 -3.99 -17.53 3.65
C LYS A 236 -2.50 -17.59 4.03
N LYS A 237 -1.59 -17.59 3.03
CA LYS A 237 -0.13 -17.67 3.29
C LYS A 237 0.39 -16.47 4.06
N LEU A 238 -0.11 -15.26 3.77
CA LEU A 238 0.25 -14.03 4.47
C LEU A 238 -0.19 -14.08 5.94
N VAL A 239 -1.44 -14.47 6.17
CA VAL A 239 -2.00 -14.61 7.53
C VAL A 239 -1.22 -15.62 8.35
N ILE A 240 -0.97 -16.82 7.80
CA ILE A 240 -0.20 -17.87 8.49
C ILE A 240 1.23 -17.40 8.83
N LYS A 241 1.89 -16.69 7.90
CA LYS A 241 3.24 -16.16 8.12
C LYS A 241 3.27 -15.19 9.30
N LEU A 242 2.28 -14.27 9.38
CA LEU A 242 2.16 -13.32 10.50
C LEU A 242 1.83 -14.02 11.83
N ILE A 243 0.87 -14.96 11.85
CA ILE A 243 0.52 -15.71 13.07
C ILE A 243 1.74 -16.45 13.60
N LYS A 244 2.46 -17.19 12.74
CA LYS A 244 3.67 -17.93 13.17
C LYS A 244 4.74 -17.00 13.76
N TYR A 245 4.87 -15.80 13.23
CA TYR A 245 5.80 -14.79 13.78
C TYR A 245 5.33 -14.29 15.16
N TYR A 246 4.05 -13.90 15.29
CA TYR A 246 3.50 -13.37 16.55
C TYR A 246 3.39 -14.42 17.67
N LEU A 247 3.36 -15.70 17.34
CA LEU A 247 3.41 -16.78 18.35
C LEU A 247 4.80 -16.99 18.93
N LYS A 248 5.86 -16.59 18.20
CA LYS A 248 7.26 -16.75 18.62
C LYS A 248 7.82 -15.52 19.35
N ASN A 249 7.18 -14.35 19.17
CA ASN A 249 7.59 -13.04 19.71
C ASN A 249 6.42 -12.37 20.44
#